data_7faa0f2b277a661e414a2dc87d75429a
#
_entry.id   7faa0f2b277a661e414a2dc87d75429a
#
_cell.length_a   1.000
_cell.length_b   1.000
_cell.length_c   1.000
_cell.angle_alpha   90.00
_cell.angle_beta   90.00
_cell.angle_gamma   90.00
#
_symmetry.space_group_name_H-M   'P 1'
#
loop_
_entity.id
_entity.type
_entity.pdbx_description
1 polymer ?
#
loop_
_entity_poly.entity_id
_entity_poly.type
_entity_poly.pdbx_seq_one_letter_code
_entity_poly.pdbx_strand_id
1 'polypeptide(L)'
;MQPSRVTLEQAQELFKTCMPVRKKEEKRSADCLGQILAKPVYAAVTQPPFPRSAMDGFALRSRDICRADMQHPVTLEVTGCMCAGQPPELVLKPHQAVRIMTGAMIPEGADCVVKQEDAEWDAEAVRIYHNAQPGENYCPAGEDFSAGNLLAEAGTPVDSYLLAAVTAAGVRNLTVYKRLKAAVITTGDELQNTETPLQPGKIYDANGIWLCTRLREMDCEVVRYQTAGDDQSKIADEIREAWKEADLILTTGGVSVGEKDLLPGVIENLNGNVLFHGIQVKPGMPTMLSVVKGTPVLSLSGNPFAVEALFEVLAGGYLTDMEDSRYLQKNQRKVLKQTFVKTGKMKRIVKGRCDESSVYLPQIQKNGQLKNGIGSNCLVIFPEGERTYAEGETVRVIRI
;
A
#
# COMPACT_ATOMS: atom_id res chain seq x y z
N MET A 1 17.33 -0.52 37.53
CA MET A 1 16.14 -1.42 37.52
C MET A 1 16.35 -2.42 36.43
N GLN A 2 16.26 -3.74 36.70
CA GLN A 2 16.23 -4.70 35.59
C GLN A 2 14.95 -4.43 34.76
N PRO A 3 15.08 -4.22 33.45
CA PRO A 3 13.91 -3.96 32.61
C PRO A 3 12.99 -5.18 32.65
N SER A 4 11.72 -4.95 32.95
CA SER A 4 10.73 -6.01 33.16
C SER A 4 10.36 -6.67 31.84
N ARG A 5 10.14 -8.00 31.88
CA ARG A 5 9.48 -8.70 30.78
C ARG A 5 8.04 -8.23 30.67
N VAL A 6 7.62 -7.90 29.47
CA VAL A 6 6.29 -7.39 29.16
C VAL A 6 5.46 -8.41 28.37
N THR A 7 4.14 -8.26 28.37
CA THR A 7 3.27 -9.00 27.46
C THR A 7 3.42 -8.47 26.03
N LEU A 8 2.93 -9.20 25.04
CA LEU A 8 2.95 -8.74 23.65
C LEU A 8 2.16 -7.43 23.47
N GLU A 9 1.02 -7.34 24.11
CA GLU A 9 0.15 -6.14 24.06
C GLU A 9 0.82 -4.93 24.67
N GLN A 10 1.49 -5.09 25.83
CA GLN A 10 2.26 -4.01 26.45
C GLN A 10 3.43 -3.56 25.57
N ALA A 11 4.12 -4.53 24.92
CA ALA A 11 5.20 -4.21 23.99
C ALA A 11 4.71 -3.41 22.77
N GLN A 12 3.55 -3.78 22.21
CA GLN A 12 2.91 -3.05 21.12
C GLN A 12 2.55 -1.62 21.51
N GLU A 13 1.97 -1.43 22.68
CA GLU A 13 1.61 -0.09 23.18
C GLU A 13 2.84 0.78 23.44
N LEU A 14 3.88 0.24 24.08
CA LEU A 14 5.15 0.94 24.29
C LEU A 14 5.82 1.31 22.96
N PHE A 15 5.81 0.41 21.98
CA PHE A 15 6.34 0.69 20.65
C PHE A 15 5.58 1.84 19.99
N LYS A 16 4.25 1.79 19.98
CA LYS A 16 3.39 2.84 19.44
C LYS A 16 3.66 4.20 20.10
N THR A 17 3.82 4.22 21.41
CA THR A 17 4.02 5.45 22.19
C THR A 17 5.37 6.11 21.91
N CYS A 18 6.42 5.35 21.61
CA CYS A 18 7.75 5.91 21.36
C CYS A 18 7.99 6.29 19.88
N MET A 19 7.14 5.84 18.96
CA MET A 19 7.29 6.18 17.54
C MET A 19 6.91 7.65 17.27
N PRO A 20 7.63 8.32 16.37
CA PRO A 20 7.32 9.71 16.02
C PRO A 20 6.03 9.78 15.21
N VAL A 21 5.23 10.83 15.45
CA VAL A 21 4.06 11.13 14.62
C VAL A 21 4.51 11.39 13.19
N ARG A 22 3.91 10.68 12.21
CA ARG A 22 4.22 10.86 10.79
C ARG A 22 3.90 12.28 10.34
N LYS A 23 4.88 12.94 9.75
CA LYS A 23 4.71 14.28 9.17
C LYS A 23 3.94 14.17 7.85
N LYS A 24 3.18 15.21 7.54
CA LYS A 24 2.49 15.36 6.26
C LYS A 24 3.36 16.21 5.33
N GLU A 25 3.33 15.92 4.05
CA GLU A 25 3.99 16.73 3.02
C GLU A 25 3.07 16.88 1.81
N GLU A 26 3.20 18.01 1.12
CA GLU A 26 2.54 18.25 -0.14
C GLU A 26 3.52 17.99 -1.28
N LYS A 27 3.12 17.14 -2.24
CA LYS A 27 3.94 16.74 -3.39
C LYS A 27 3.10 16.76 -4.66
N ARG A 28 3.78 16.83 -5.82
CA ARG A 28 3.11 16.62 -7.10
C ARG A 28 2.48 15.23 -7.12
N SER A 29 1.26 15.14 -7.61
CA SER A 29 0.53 13.87 -7.67
C SER A 29 1.33 12.75 -8.34
N ALA A 30 2.02 13.06 -9.45
CA ALA A 30 2.86 12.11 -10.17
C ALA A 30 4.01 11.49 -9.34
N ASP A 31 4.45 12.16 -8.26
CA ASP A 31 5.57 11.71 -7.42
C ASP A 31 5.08 10.95 -6.16
N CYS A 32 3.77 10.68 -6.05
CA CYS A 32 3.15 10.12 -4.83
C CYS A 32 2.87 8.61 -4.90
N LEU A 33 3.25 7.92 -5.98
CA LEU A 33 2.98 6.48 -6.13
C LEU A 33 3.47 5.68 -4.90
N GLY A 34 2.60 4.84 -4.37
CA GLY A 34 2.85 3.98 -3.19
C GLY A 34 2.74 4.70 -1.85
N GLN A 35 2.68 6.04 -1.82
CA GLN A 35 2.50 6.79 -0.57
C GLN A 35 1.04 6.75 -0.10
N ILE A 36 0.79 7.16 1.13
CA ILE A 36 -0.55 7.16 1.74
C ILE A 36 -1.07 8.58 1.82
N LEU A 37 -2.30 8.82 1.37
CA LEU A 37 -2.96 10.11 1.48
C LEU A 37 -3.09 10.53 2.96
N ALA A 38 -2.69 11.76 3.26
CA ALA A 38 -2.83 12.37 4.59
C ALA A 38 -4.03 13.31 4.70
N LYS A 39 -4.73 13.54 3.57
CA LYS A 39 -6.00 14.29 3.46
C LYS A 39 -6.88 13.68 2.39
N PRO A 40 -8.21 13.81 2.49
CA PRO A 40 -9.10 13.44 1.40
C PRO A 40 -8.81 14.28 0.15
N VAL A 41 -9.08 13.70 -1.01
CA VAL A 41 -8.86 14.33 -2.32
C VAL A 41 -10.19 14.50 -3.03
N TYR A 42 -10.42 15.70 -3.54
CA TYR A 42 -11.64 16.09 -4.25
C TYR A 42 -11.31 16.48 -5.68
N ALA A 43 -12.22 16.21 -6.61
CA ALA A 43 -12.08 16.60 -8.00
C ALA A 43 -12.06 18.14 -8.13
N ALA A 44 -11.04 18.69 -8.80
CA ALA A 44 -10.97 20.13 -9.08
C ALA A 44 -11.77 20.53 -10.32
N VAL A 45 -11.96 19.60 -11.27
CA VAL A 45 -12.76 19.79 -12.48
C VAL A 45 -13.72 18.63 -12.69
N THR A 46 -14.75 18.85 -13.45
CA THR A 46 -15.72 17.83 -13.89
C THR A 46 -15.10 16.96 -14.99
N GLN A 47 -15.41 15.65 -15.01
CA GLN A 47 -14.91 14.70 -15.99
C GLN A 47 -16.08 13.89 -16.61
N PRO A 48 -16.24 13.91 -17.94
CA PRO A 48 -15.62 14.85 -18.86
C PRO A 48 -16.08 16.31 -18.61
N PRO A 49 -15.25 17.31 -18.94
CA PRO A 49 -15.57 18.71 -18.63
C PRO A 49 -16.64 19.32 -19.55
N PHE A 50 -16.97 18.66 -20.62
CA PHE A 50 -17.99 19.03 -21.61
C PHE A 50 -18.65 17.78 -22.21
N PRO A 51 -19.86 17.89 -22.78
CA PRO A 51 -20.45 16.79 -23.50
C PRO A 51 -19.64 16.46 -24.76
N ARG A 52 -19.41 15.16 -24.99
CA ARG A 52 -18.57 14.67 -26.10
C ARG A 52 -19.21 13.51 -26.85
N SER A 53 -18.80 13.32 -28.09
CA SER A 53 -19.23 12.17 -28.87
C SER A 53 -18.57 10.89 -28.37
N ALA A 54 -19.38 9.83 -28.22
CA ALA A 54 -18.89 8.49 -27.91
C ALA A 54 -18.41 7.73 -29.16
N MET A 55 -18.81 8.19 -30.36
CA MET A 55 -18.56 7.52 -31.65
C MET A 55 -18.16 8.51 -32.73
N ASP A 56 -17.54 8.03 -33.80
CA ASP A 56 -17.41 8.76 -35.04
C ASP A 56 -18.76 8.76 -35.76
N GLY A 57 -19.24 9.93 -36.19
CA GLY A 57 -20.56 10.01 -36.76
C GLY A 57 -21.01 11.43 -37.07
N PHE A 58 -22.29 11.70 -36.88
CA PHE A 58 -22.93 12.97 -37.13
C PHE A 58 -23.69 13.45 -35.89
N ALA A 59 -23.25 14.53 -35.29
CA ALA A 59 -23.99 15.20 -34.24
C ALA A 59 -25.15 15.99 -34.86
N LEU A 60 -26.34 15.79 -34.32
CA LEU A 60 -27.57 16.35 -34.88
C LEU A 60 -28.65 16.45 -33.81
N ARG A 61 -29.81 16.97 -34.17
CA ARG A 61 -30.99 17.08 -33.31
C ARG A 61 -31.86 15.86 -33.52
N SER A 62 -32.08 15.07 -32.51
CA SER A 62 -32.89 13.84 -32.56
C SER A 62 -34.30 14.11 -33.13
N ARG A 63 -34.89 15.28 -32.81
CA ARG A 63 -36.19 15.67 -33.31
C ARG A 63 -36.23 15.86 -34.83
N ASP A 64 -35.12 16.20 -35.47
CA ASP A 64 -35.10 16.40 -36.94
C ASP A 64 -35.13 15.06 -37.68
N ILE A 65 -34.78 13.97 -37.04
CA ILE A 65 -34.78 12.60 -37.57
C ILE A 65 -35.82 11.68 -36.91
N CYS A 66 -36.70 12.20 -36.08
CA CYS A 66 -37.68 11.39 -35.32
C CYS A 66 -38.60 10.51 -36.17
N ARG A 67 -38.74 10.81 -37.46
CA ARG A 67 -39.55 10.06 -38.44
C ARG A 67 -38.69 9.30 -39.45
N ALA A 68 -37.37 9.27 -39.30
CA ALA A 68 -36.49 8.58 -40.23
C ALA A 68 -36.69 7.07 -40.10
N ASP A 69 -36.86 6.40 -41.23
CA ASP A 69 -36.89 4.95 -41.38
C ASP A 69 -36.28 4.55 -42.72
N MET A 70 -36.16 3.24 -42.99
CA MET A 70 -35.58 2.71 -44.24
C MET A 70 -36.34 3.12 -45.51
N GLN A 71 -37.64 3.42 -45.41
CA GLN A 71 -38.48 3.83 -46.54
C GLN A 71 -38.54 5.36 -46.68
N HIS A 72 -38.36 6.06 -45.57
CA HIS A 72 -38.46 7.53 -45.46
C HIS A 72 -37.22 8.11 -44.76
N PRO A 73 -36.03 8.03 -45.39
CA PRO A 73 -34.81 8.60 -44.79
C PRO A 73 -34.90 10.13 -44.75
N VAL A 74 -34.20 10.68 -43.76
CA VAL A 74 -34.10 12.14 -43.62
C VAL A 74 -32.68 12.59 -44.02
N THR A 75 -32.66 13.64 -44.89
CA THR A 75 -31.40 14.24 -45.34
C THR A 75 -31.19 15.54 -44.60
N LEU A 76 -29.98 15.70 -44.00
CA LEU A 76 -29.55 16.89 -43.29
C LEU A 76 -28.31 17.49 -43.97
N GLU A 77 -28.21 18.82 -43.94
CA GLU A 77 -27.02 19.56 -44.41
C GLU A 77 -25.85 19.32 -43.47
N VAL A 78 -24.70 18.96 -44.01
CA VAL A 78 -23.46 18.83 -43.23
C VAL A 78 -22.72 20.17 -43.20
N THR A 79 -22.67 20.79 -42.02
CA THR A 79 -22.12 22.13 -41.84
C THR A 79 -20.60 22.19 -41.53
N GLY A 80 -19.97 21.05 -41.41
CA GLY A 80 -18.53 20.95 -41.14
C GLY A 80 -18.14 19.66 -40.46
N CYS A 81 -16.90 19.63 -39.94
CA CYS A 81 -16.33 18.47 -39.22
C CYS A 81 -15.69 18.94 -37.92
N MET A 82 -15.97 18.23 -36.82
CA MET A 82 -15.44 18.51 -35.50
C MET A 82 -14.52 17.38 -35.02
N CYS A 83 -13.33 17.77 -34.63
CA CYS A 83 -12.33 16.85 -34.07
C CYS A 83 -12.12 17.09 -32.58
N ALA A 84 -11.64 16.06 -31.87
CA ALA A 84 -11.25 16.21 -30.49
C ALA A 84 -10.15 17.27 -30.30
N GLY A 85 -10.23 18.02 -29.21
CA GLY A 85 -9.28 19.12 -28.89
C GLY A 85 -9.63 20.46 -29.52
N GLN A 86 -10.73 20.55 -30.25
CA GLN A 86 -11.22 21.80 -30.83
C GLN A 86 -12.53 22.23 -30.14
N PRO A 87 -12.65 23.49 -29.70
CA PRO A 87 -13.93 24.01 -29.24
C PRO A 87 -14.93 24.13 -30.41
N PRO A 88 -16.23 23.94 -30.19
CA PRO A 88 -17.22 24.16 -31.24
C PRO A 88 -17.34 25.65 -31.55
N GLU A 89 -17.16 26.01 -32.82
CA GLU A 89 -17.34 27.39 -33.31
C GLU A 89 -18.75 27.63 -33.93
N LEU A 90 -19.59 26.57 -33.93
CA LEU A 90 -20.89 26.62 -34.54
C LEU A 90 -22.01 26.21 -33.56
N VAL A 91 -23.22 26.76 -33.82
CA VAL A 91 -24.48 26.35 -33.20
C VAL A 91 -25.30 25.65 -34.29
N LEU A 92 -25.73 24.42 -34.00
CA LEU A 92 -26.44 23.59 -34.96
C LEU A 92 -27.90 24.09 -35.08
N LYS A 93 -28.31 24.43 -36.30
CA LYS A 93 -29.68 24.85 -36.65
C LYS A 93 -30.55 23.63 -36.99
N PRO A 94 -31.92 23.81 -37.08
CA PRO A 94 -32.80 22.77 -37.58
C PRO A 94 -32.36 22.25 -38.96
N HIS A 95 -32.49 20.93 -39.18
CA HIS A 95 -32.12 20.22 -40.42
C HIS A 95 -30.64 20.30 -40.79
N GLN A 96 -29.76 20.58 -39.81
CA GLN A 96 -28.31 20.53 -39.97
C GLN A 96 -27.71 19.36 -39.15
N ALA A 97 -26.59 18.85 -39.63
CA ALA A 97 -25.72 17.93 -38.93
C ALA A 97 -24.26 18.41 -39.03
N VAL A 98 -23.44 18.01 -38.09
CA VAL A 98 -21.98 18.19 -38.18
C VAL A 98 -21.31 16.86 -38.06
N ARG A 99 -20.38 16.57 -38.94
CA ARG A 99 -19.53 15.38 -38.81
C ARG A 99 -18.70 15.51 -37.53
N ILE A 100 -18.68 14.50 -36.70
CA ILE A 100 -18.02 14.54 -35.38
C ILE A 100 -17.19 13.30 -35.17
N MET A 101 -15.97 13.48 -34.65
CA MET A 101 -15.09 12.39 -34.26
C MET A 101 -15.25 12.05 -32.80
N THR A 102 -14.96 10.80 -32.42
CA THR A 102 -14.95 10.32 -31.04
C THR A 102 -14.16 11.24 -30.13
N GLY A 103 -14.73 11.62 -28.99
CA GLY A 103 -14.14 12.53 -28.01
C GLY A 103 -14.25 14.03 -28.35
N ALA A 104 -14.75 14.39 -29.54
CA ALA A 104 -14.99 15.79 -29.89
C ALA A 104 -16.18 16.34 -29.08
N MET A 105 -16.11 17.62 -28.74
CA MET A 105 -17.14 18.33 -28.01
C MET A 105 -18.42 18.43 -28.86
N ILE A 106 -19.56 18.08 -28.29
CA ILE A 106 -20.86 18.18 -28.95
C ILE A 106 -21.23 19.67 -29.10
N PRO A 107 -21.56 20.15 -30.29
CA PRO A 107 -21.95 21.56 -30.49
C PRO A 107 -23.31 21.85 -29.88
N GLU A 108 -23.50 23.11 -29.50
CA GLU A 108 -24.79 23.58 -29.06
C GLU A 108 -25.87 23.33 -30.13
N GLY A 109 -27.02 22.84 -29.69
CA GLY A 109 -28.14 22.49 -30.57
C GLY A 109 -28.21 21.01 -30.92
N ALA A 110 -27.12 20.24 -30.84
CA ALA A 110 -27.15 18.79 -30.98
C ALA A 110 -27.47 18.10 -29.64
N ASP A 111 -28.24 17.00 -29.71
CA ASP A 111 -28.62 16.20 -28.54
C ASP A 111 -28.37 14.69 -28.71
N CYS A 112 -27.90 14.27 -29.88
CA CYS A 112 -27.51 12.89 -30.16
C CYS A 112 -26.42 12.81 -31.24
N VAL A 113 -25.81 11.63 -31.40
CA VAL A 113 -24.88 11.31 -32.48
C VAL A 113 -25.34 10.03 -33.17
N VAL A 114 -25.51 10.09 -34.49
CA VAL A 114 -25.74 8.92 -35.36
C VAL A 114 -24.37 8.46 -35.85
N LYS A 115 -24.07 7.15 -35.76
CA LYS A 115 -22.79 6.58 -36.20
C LYS A 115 -22.62 6.77 -37.70
N GLN A 116 -21.40 6.98 -38.17
CA GLN A 116 -21.14 7.13 -39.60
C GLN A 116 -21.45 5.85 -40.41
N GLU A 117 -21.36 4.68 -39.76
CA GLU A 117 -21.67 3.38 -40.36
C GLU A 117 -23.17 3.17 -40.63
N ASP A 118 -24.00 3.94 -39.91
CA ASP A 118 -25.46 3.85 -39.97
C ASP A 118 -26.06 4.96 -40.86
N ALA A 119 -25.23 5.64 -41.64
CA ALA A 119 -25.65 6.75 -42.54
C ALA A 119 -24.98 6.71 -43.91
N GLU A 120 -25.63 7.24 -44.91
CA GLU A 120 -25.00 7.58 -46.19
C GLU A 120 -24.66 9.05 -46.21
N TRP A 121 -23.47 9.43 -46.63
CA TRP A 121 -23.02 10.82 -46.53
C TRP A 121 -22.00 11.20 -47.59
N ASP A 122 -21.94 12.49 -47.89
CA ASP A 122 -20.88 13.15 -48.63
C ASP A 122 -20.42 14.44 -47.93
N ALA A 123 -19.72 15.32 -48.63
CA ALA A 123 -19.19 16.56 -48.04
C ALA A 123 -20.29 17.59 -47.66
N GLU A 124 -21.45 17.50 -48.24
CA GLU A 124 -22.51 18.52 -48.13
C GLU A 124 -23.74 17.98 -47.38
N ALA A 125 -24.00 16.69 -47.39
CA ALA A 125 -25.20 16.10 -46.82
C ALA A 125 -24.98 14.75 -46.15
N VAL A 126 -25.81 14.43 -45.16
CA VAL A 126 -25.93 13.12 -44.53
C VAL A 126 -27.37 12.64 -44.61
N ARG A 127 -27.56 11.40 -44.96
CA ARG A 127 -28.85 10.73 -45.08
C ARG A 127 -28.98 9.67 -43.99
N ILE A 128 -29.99 9.85 -43.14
CA ILE A 128 -30.22 9.05 -41.93
C ILE A 128 -31.46 8.16 -42.18
N TYR A 129 -31.32 6.87 -41.89
CA TYR A 129 -32.31 5.81 -42.17
C TYR A 129 -33.02 5.29 -40.91
N HIS A 130 -32.72 5.83 -39.76
CA HIS A 130 -33.39 5.46 -38.50
C HIS A 130 -33.42 6.66 -37.55
N ASN A 131 -34.33 6.62 -36.60
CA ASN A 131 -34.39 7.64 -35.55
C ASN A 131 -33.34 7.38 -34.49
N ALA A 132 -32.89 8.41 -33.79
CA ALA A 132 -32.06 8.34 -32.59
C ALA A 132 -32.76 9.06 -31.43
N GLN A 133 -32.51 8.58 -30.21
CA GLN A 133 -33.05 9.20 -29.03
C GLN A 133 -32.13 10.32 -28.53
N PRO A 134 -32.65 11.33 -27.81
CA PRO A 134 -31.81 12.28 -27.10
C PRO A 134 -30.85 11.54 -26.17
N GLY A 135 -29.56 11.88 -26.19
CA GLY A 135 -28.52 11.23 -25.42
C GLY A 135 -27.88 9.99 -26.08
N GLU A 136 -28.33 9.57 -27.27
CA GLU A 136 -27.77 8.43 -27.98
C GLU A 136 -26.35 8.75 -28.49
N ASN A 137 -25.36 7.89 -28.15
CA ASN A 137 -23.93 8.09 -28.41
C ASN A 137 -23.37 9.44 -27.92
N TYR A 138 -24.01 9.99 -26.90
CA TYR A 138 -23.74 11.28 -26.28
C TYR A 138 -23.24 11.06 -24.85
N CYS A 139 -21.99 11.38 -24.58
CA CYS A 139 -21.37 11.29 -23.27
C CYS A 139 -21.54 12.66 -22.56
N PRO A 140 -22.38 12.79 -21.56
CA PRO A 140 -22.63 14.09 -20.91
C PRO A 140 -21.43 14.57 -20.10
N ALA A 141 -21.35 15.88 -19.87
CA ALA A 141 -20.40 16.42 -18.91
C ALA A 141 -20.66 15.81 -17.52
N GLY A 142 -19.59 15.40 -16.83
CA GLY A 142 -19.70 14.81 -15.49
C GLY A 142 -20.17 13.35 -15.45
N GLU A 143 -20.15 12.64 -16.56
CA GLU A 143 -20.53 11.23 -16.61
C GLU A 143 -19.72 10.37 -15.61
N ASP A 144 -18.45 10.67 -15.39
CA ASP A 144 -17.59 9.97 -14.44
C ASP A 144 -17.68 10.62 -13.05
N PHE A 145 -17.34 11.90 -12.95
CA PHE A 145 -17.45 12.67 -11.70
C PHE A 145 -17.59 14.18 -11.96
N SER A 146 -18.16 14.88 -10.99
CA SER A 146 -18.29 16.34 -11.00
C SER A 146 -17.22 17.01 -10.11
N ALA A 147 -16.89 18.27 -10.41
CA ALA A 147 -16.06 19.10 -9.56
C ALA A 147 -16.61 19.10 -8.11
N GLY A 148 -15.73 18.93 -7.12
CA GLY A 148 -16.08 18.80 -5.71
C GLY A 148 -16.43 17.39 -5.25
N ASN A 149 -16.55 16.40 -6.14
CA ASN A 149 -16.76 15.02 -5.71
C ASN A 149 -15.50 14.48 -5.00
N LEU A 150 -15.71 13.69 -3.97
CA LEU A 150 -14.66 12.96 -3.27
C LEU A 150 -14.13 11.87 -4.18
N LEU A 151 -12.81 11.87 -4.43
CA LEU A 151 -12.11 10.83 -5.19
C LEU A 151 -11.50 9.77 -4.28
N ALA A 152 -10.93 10.18 -3.15
CA ALA A 152 -10.34 9.26 -2.18
C ALA A 152 -10.28 9.89 -0.79
N GLU A 153 -10.47 9.05 0.24
CA GLU A 153 -10.34 9.44 1.64
C GLU A 153 -8.86 9.51 2.09
N ALA A 154 -8.61 10.21 3.19
CA ALA A 154 -7.33 10.10 3.90
C ALA A 154 -7.08 8.62 4.29
N GLY A 155 -5.80 8.19 4.28
CA GLY A 155 -5.43 6.80 4.51
C GLY A 155 -5.42 5.93 3.23
N THR A 156 -5.98 6.40 2.11
CA THR A 156 -5.96 5.65 0.85
C THR A 156 -4.54 5.60 0.27
N PRO A 157 -4.03 4.40 -0.12
CA PRO A 157 -2.79 4.30 -0.88
C PRO A 157 -2.94 4.92 -2.26
N VAL A 158 -1.93 5.63 -2.67
CA VAL A 158 -1.85 6.20 -4.01
C VAL A 158 -1.35 5.14 -4.97
N ASP A 159 -2.28 4.55 -5.70
CA ASP A 159 -2.00 3.59 -6.78
C ASP A 159 -2.14 4.24 -8.16
N SER A 160 -1.97 3.43 -9.22
CA SER A 160 -2.07 3.90 -10.60
C SER A 160 -3.49 4.39 -10.96
N TYR A 161 -4.53 3.78 -10.39
CA TYR A 161 -5.91 4.19 -10.65
C TYR A 161 -6.23 5.54 -10.02
N LEU A 162 -5.81 5.73 -8.77
CA LEU A 162 -5.97 7.02 -8.10
C LEU A 162 -5.16 8.12 -8.80
N LEU A 163 -3.93 7.82 -9.25
CA LEU A 163 -3.14 8.79 -10.01
C LEU A 163 -3.81 9.19 -11.34
N ALA A 164 -4.40 8.25 -12.05
CA ALA A 164 -5.17 8.53 -13.26
C ALA A 164 -6.38 9.42 -12.96
N ALA A 165 -7.17 9.06 -11.94
CA ALA A 165 -8.36 9.82 -11.54
C ALA A 165 -8.03 11.25 -11.09
N VAL A 166 -7.03 11.45 -10.22
CA VAL A 166 -6.62 12.79 -9.75
C VAL A 166 -6.03 13.64 -10.88
N THR A 167 -5.35 12.99 -11.85
CA THR A 167 -4.85 13.69 -13.05
C THR A 167 -6.01 14.18 -13.92
N ALA A 168 -6.98 13.31 -14.21
CA ALA A 168 -8.19 13.67 -14.97
C ALA A 168 -9.03 14.73 -14.23
N ALA A 169 -9.02 14.71 -12.91
CA ALA A 169 -9.70 15.66 -12.03
C ALA A 169 -8.96 17.00 -11.87
N GLY A 170 -7.81 17.20 -12.53
CA GLY A 170 -7.04 18.44 -12.45
C GLY A 170 -6.32 18.67 -11.12
N VAL A 171 -6.15 17.63 -10.30
CA VAL A 171 -5.47 17.71 -8.99
C VAL A 171 -3.96 17.60 -9.18
N ARG A 172 -3.29 18.73 -9.06
CA ARG A 172 -1.84 18.83 -9.31
C ARG A 172 -1.00 18.27 -8.16
N ASN A 173 -1.41 18.53 -6.93
CA ASN A 173 -0.67 18.14 -5.72
C ASN A 173 -1.55 17.30 -4.81
N LEU A 174 -0.93 16.35 -4.10
CA LEU A 174 -1.53 15.55 -3.05
C LEU A 174 -0.84 15.85 -1.72
N THR A 175 -1.61 15.83 -0.62
CA THR A 175 -1.05 15.80 0.72
C THR A 175 -0.92 14.34 1.13
N VAL A 176 0.31 13.87 1.32
CA VAL A 176 0.64 12.48 1.69
C VAL A 176 1.39 12.44 3.00
N TYR A 177 1.42 11.28 3.65
CA TYR A 177 2.32 11.07 4.77
C TYR A 177 3.76 10.95 4.28
N LYS A 178 4.67 11.67 4.93
CA LYS A 178 6.10 11.54 4.69
C LYS A 178 6.57 10.13 5.06
N ARG A 179 7.40 9.52 4.23
CA ARG A 179 7.99 8.21 4.52
C ARG A 179 8.78 8.26 5.82
N LEU A 180 8.58 7.28 6.68
CA LEU A 180 9.43 7.08 7.84
C LEU A 180 10.80 6.60 7.39
N LYS A 181 11.83 7.14 7.98
CA LYS A 181 13.22 6.77 7.75
C LYS A 181 13.63 5.70 8.75
N ALA A 182 14.13 4.58 8.27
CA ALA A 182 14.58 3.49 9.10
C ALA A 182 16.06 3.15 8.86
N ALA A 183 16.77 2.82 9.93
CA ALA A 183 18.10 2.24 9.87
C ALA A 183 18.05 0.77 10.33
N VAL A 184 18.83 -0.08 9.70
CA VAL A 184 18.99 -1.50 10.04
C VAL A 184 20.47 -1.76 10.37
N ILE A 185 20.72 -2.31 11.56
CA ILE A 185 22.06 -2.65 12.02
C ILE A 185 22.03 -4.13 12.45
N THR A 186 22.78 -4.98 11.76
CA THR A 186 22.89 -6.39 12.11
C THR A 186 24.21 -6.63 12.87
N THR A 187 24.16 -7.46 13.93
CA THR A 187 25.34 -7.78 14.74
C THR A 187 25.62 -9.26 14.74
N GLY A 188 26.90 -9.60 14.74
CA GLY A 188 27.42 -10.97 14.78
C GLY A 188 28.67 -11.11 13.96
N ASP A 189 29.72 -11.65 14.57
CA ASP A 189 30.98 -11.95 13.88
C ASP A 189 30.81 -13.01 12.79
N GLU A 190 29.75 -13.83 12.86
CA GLU A 190 29.43 -14.84 11.86
C GLU A 190 28.85 -14.26 10.57
N LEU A 191 28.39 -13.02 10.57
CA LEU A 191 27.67 -12.42 9.42
C LEU A 191 28.61 -12.01 8.29
N GLN A 192 28.20 -12.26 7.06
CA GLN A 192 28.90 -11.90 5.82
C GLN A 192 27.88 -11.46 4.77
N ASN A 193 28.26 -10.52 3.91
CA ASN A 193 27.45 -10.15 2.73
C ASN A 193 27.58 -11.21 1.62
N THR A 194 26.71 -11.12 0.61
CA THR A 194 26.68 -12.07 -0.52
C THR A 194 27.64 -11.73 -1.65
N GLU A 195 28.40 -10.64 -1.55
CA GLU A 195 29.31 -10.18 -2.63
C GLU A 195 30.56 -11.04 -2.75
N THR A 196 30.89 -11.80 -1.69
CA THR A 196 32.03 -12.68 -1.67
C THR A 196 31.62 -14.11 -1.31
N PRO A 197 32.36 -15.15 -1.77
CA PRO A 197 32.09 -16.53 -1.41
C PRO A 197 32.11 -16.74 0.12
N LEU A 198 31.20 -17.57 0.60
CA LEU A 198 31.04 -17.82 2.03
C LEU A 198 32.29 -18.39 2.65
N GLN A 199 32.81 -17.75 3.69
CA GLN A 199 33.97 -18.20 4.44
C GLN A 199 33.58 -19.28 5.49
N PRO A 200 34.48 -20.17 5.88
CA PRO A 200 34.23 -21.11 6.97
C PRO A 200 33.84 -20.43 8.28
N GLY A 201 32.79 -20.92 8.92
CA GLY A 201 32.25 -20.34 10.15
C GLY A 201 31.38 -19.10 9.98
N LYS A 202 31.17 -18.61 8.75
CA LYS A 202 30.29 -17.48 8.44
C LYS A 202 28.94 -17.94 7.89
N ILE A 203 27.97 -17.03 7.95
CA ILE A 203 26.66 -17.15 7.30
C ILE A 203 26.32 -15.83 6.59
N TYR A 204 25.52 -15.88 5.55
CA TYR A 204 25.03 -14.67 4.92
C TYR A 204 23.97 -13.97 5.77
N ASP A 205 24.02 -12.64 5.83
CA ASP A 205 23.06 -11.82 6.58
C ASP A 205 21.70 -11.80 5.87
N ALA A 206 20.87 -12.77 6.19
CA ALA A 206 19.50 -12.84 5.69
C ALA A 206 18.54 -11.92 6.45
N ASN A 207 18.79 -11.66 7.74
CA ASN A 207 17.93 -10.82 8.57
C ASN A 207 17.94 -9.36 8.12
N GLY A 208 19.13 -8.81 7.86
CA GLY A 208 19.26 -7.43 7.40
C GLY A 208 18.58 -7.19 6.06
N ILE A 209 18.80 -8.09 5.10
CA ILE A 209 18.14 -8.02 3.78
C ILE A 209 16.62 -8.13 3.92
N TRP A 210 16.12 -9.07 4.74
CA TRP A 210 14.69 -9.23 4.97
C TRP A 210 14.08 -7.97 5.59
N LEU A 211 14.67 -7.40 6.64
CA LEU A 211 14.19 -6.17 7.28
C LEU A 211 14.18 -4.98 6.31
N CYS A 212 15.27 -4.78 5.56
CA CYS A 212 15.36 -3.70 4.58
C CYS A 212 14.27 -3.81 3.48
N THR A 213 14.04 -5.02 2.99
CA THR A 213 13.01 -5.27 1.98
C THR A 213 11.62 -5.04 2.56
N ARG A 214 11.35 -5.58 3.75
CA ARG A 214 10.05 -5.45 4.39
C ARG A 214 9.70 -4.01 4.77
N LEU A 215 10.67 -3.24 5.22
CA LEU A 215 10.51 -1.80 5.46
C LEU A 215 10.09 -1.06 4.19
N ARG A 216 10.72 -1.36 3.03
CA ARG A 216 10.36 -0.75 1.74
C ARG A 216 8.96 -1.12 1.28
N GLU A 217 8.54 -2.38 1.49
CA GLU A 217 7.16 -2.82 1.23
C GLU A 217 6.12 -2.09 2.11
N MET A 218 6.55 -1.58 3.26
CA MET A 218 5.73 -0.77 4.19
C MET A 218 5.88 0.74 3.99
N ASP A 219 6.33 1.18 2.82
CA ASP A 219 6.55 2.59 2.47
C ASP A 219 7.52 3.32 3.41
N CYS A 220 8.54 2.62 3.95
CA CYS A 220 9.61 3.22 4.70
C CYS A 220 10.86 3.43 3.83
N GLU A 221 11.56 4.53 4.05
CA GLU A 221 12.87 4.80 3.46
C GLU A 221 13.96 4.16 4.32
N VAL A 222 14.71 3.20 3.78
CA VAL A 222 15.87 2.63 4.46
C VAL A 222 17.06 3.53 4.20
N VAL A 223 17.39 4.37 5.16
CA VAL A 223 18.48 5.37 5.05
C VAL A 223 19.86 4.79 5.37
N ARG A 224 19.89 3.66 6.12
CA ARG A 224 21.15 3.00 6.52
C ARG A 224 20.94 1.50 6.68
N TYR A 225 21.90 0.73 6.17
CA TYR A 225 22.04 -0.69 6.45
C TYR A 225 23.51 -1.03 6.67
N GLN A 226 23.85 -1.53 7.86
CA GLN A 226 25.21 -1.88 8.25
C GLN A 226 25.25 -3.19 9.03
N THR A 227 26.32 -3.93 8.82
CA THR A 227 26.66 -5.12 9.63
C THR A 227 27.83 -4.74 10.54
N ALA A 228 27.58 -4.73 11.85
CA ALA A 228 28.59 -4.57 12.87
C ALA A 228 28.96 -5.96 13.43
N GLY A 229 30.24 -6.21 13.66
CA GLY A 229 30.65 -7.40 14.42
C GLY A 229 30.22 -7.31 15.90
N ASP A 230 30.63 -8.28 16.68
CA ASP A 230 30.41 -8.33 18.14
C ASP A 230 31.34 -7.35 18.89
N ASP A 231 31.29 -6.07 18.53
CA ASP A 231 32.09 -4.97 19.05
C ASP A 231 31.18 -3.83 19.53
N GLN A 232 31.18 -3.62 20.86
CA GLN A 232 30.32 -2.56 21.49
C GLN A 232 30.58 -1.18 20.93
N SER A 233 31.82 -0.83 20.64
CA SER A 233 32.18 0.50 20.12
C SER A 233 31.62 0.71 18.73
N LYS A 234 31.81 -0.26 17.84
CA LYS A 234 31.27 -0.21 16.47
C LYS A 234 29.73 -0.16 16.45
N ILE A 235 29.08 -0.99 17.27
CA ILE A 235 27.62 -0.97 17.38
C ILE A 235 27.15 0.40 17.89
N ALA A 236 27.82 0.97 18.89
CA ALA A 236 27.50 2.30 19.41
C ALA A 236 27.70 3.39 18.35
N ASP A 237 28.74 3.32 17.53
CA ASP A 237 29.02 4.29 16.48
C ASP A 237 27.96 4.19 15.37
N GLU A 238 27.56 2.98 14.96
CA GLU A 238 26.50 2.80 13.97
C GLU A 238 25.14 3.36 14.48
N ILE A 239 24.81 3.14 15.76
CA ILE A 239 23.60 3.74 16.36
C ILE A 239 23.72 5.26 16.41
N ARG A 240 24.91 5.83 16.72
CA ARG A 240 25.15 7.27 16.71
C ARG A 240 24.96 7.92 15.35
N GLU A 241 25.39 7.26 14.30
CA GLU A 241 25.14 7.74 12.95
C GLU A 241 23.67 7.58 12.55
N ALA A 242 23.06 6.44 12.88
CA ALA A 242 21.68 6.15 12.54
C ALA A 242 20.67 7.15 13.16
N TRP A 243 20.83 7.54 14.44
CA TRP A 243 19.85 8.47 15.06
C TRP A 243 19.84 9.89 14.50
N LYS A 244 20.86 10.26 13.70
CA LYS A 244 20.92 11.58 13.06
C LYS A 244 19.97 11.69 11.88
N GLU A 245 19.62 10.56 11.28
CA GLU A 245 18.90 10.51 10.02
C GLU A 245 17.66 9.61 10.02
N ALA A 246 17.54 8.68 10.97
CA ALA A 246 16.45 7.71 11.05
C ALA A 246 15.41 8.06 12.11
N ASP A 247 14.16 7.78 11.80
CA ASP A 247 13.01 7.87 12.72
C ASP A 247 12.84 6.57 13.55
N LEU A 248 13.43 5.45 13.09
CA LEU A 248 13.43 4.14 13.72
C LEU A 248 14.74 3.43 13.44
N ILE A 249 15.36 2.84 14.47
CA ILE A 249 16.51 1.97 14.33
C ILE A 249 16.09 0.54 14.66
N LEU A 250 16.39 -0.40 13.77
CA LEU A 250 16.22 -1.84 13.99
C LEU A 250 17.60 -2.48 14.16
N THR A 251 17.76 -3.29 15.20
CA THR A 251 18.97 -4.10 15.35
C THR A 251 18.63 -5.59 15.39
N THR A 252 19.52 -6.47 14.92
CA THR A 252 19.38 -7.92 15.04
C THR A 252 20.64 -8.53 15.61
N GLY A 253 20.51 -9.53 16.50
CA GLY A 253 21.63 -10.13 17.24
C GLY A 253 21.95 -9.37 18.53
N GLY A 254 22.80 -9.93 19.37
CA GLY A 254 23.37 -9.31 20.58
C GLY A 254 22.39 -8.81 21.66
N VAL A 255 21.14 -9.30 21.69
CA VAL A 255 20.07 -8.75 22.56
C VAL A 255 19.62 -9.71 23.68
N SER A 256 20.13 -10.94 23.72
CA SER A 256 19.76 -11.93 24.75
C SER A 256 20.44 -11.64 26.11
N VAL A 257 20.69 -12.63 26.92
CA VAL A 257 21.28 -12.50 28.27
C VAL A 257 22.63 -13.21 28.40
N GLY A 258 23.29 -13.55 27.29
CA GLY A 258 24.59 -14.18 27.24
C GLY A 258 25.75 -13.18 27.34
N GLU A 259 26.97 -13.67 27.55
CA GLU A 259 28.16 -12.81 27.62
C GLU A 259 28.45 -12.00 26.34
N LYS A 260 27.93 -12.47 25.19
CA LYS A 260 28.03 -11.81 23.88
C LYS A 260 26.84 -10.89 23.55
N ASP A 261 25.91 -10.72 24.49
CA ASP A 261 24.75 -9.87 24.27
C ASP A 261 25.07 -8.40 24.62
N LEU A 262 25.66 -7.72 23.67
CA LEU A 262 26.30 -6.43 23.85
C LEU A 262 25.32 -5.24 23.84
N LEU A 263 24.16 -5.40 23.21
CA LEU A 263 23.21 -4.30 22.99
C LEU A 263 22.69 -3.61 24.27
N PRO A 264 22.35 -4.31 25.35
CA PRO A 264 21.96 -3.62 26.60
C PRO A 264 23.02 -2.68 27.11
N GLY A 265 24.29 -3.10 27.14
CA GLY A 265 25.43 -2.27 27.54
C GLY A 265 25.69 -1.11 26.57
N VAL A 266 25.53 -1.33 25.26
CA VAL A 266 25.63 -0.27 24.26
C VAL A 266 24.58 0.81 24.48
N ILE A 267 23.32 0.42 24.69
CA ILE A 267 22.22 1.37 24.95
C ILE A 267 22.47 2.17 26.23
N GLU A 268 22.95 1.54 27.28
CA GLU A 268 23.33 2.20 28.53
C GLU A 268 24.44 3.23 28.32
N ASN A 269 25.52 2.84 27.62
CA ASN A 269 26.64 3.73 27.26
C ASN A 269 26.25 4.92 26.38
N LEU A 270 25.16 4.79 25.62
CA LEU A 270 24.58 5.87 24.82
C LEU A 270 23.59 6.73 25.62
N ASN A 271 23.44 6.50 26.93
CA ASN A 271 22.42 7.10 27.80
C ASN A 271 21.02 6.89 27.26
N GLY A 272 20.74 5.72 26.67
CA GLY A 272 19.44 5.32 26.18
C GLY A 272 18.51 4.87 27.32
N ASN A 273 17.24 5.09 27.14
CA ASN A 273 16.20 4.61 28.06
C ASN A 273 15.63 3.28 27.56
N VAL A 274 15.82 2.19 28.29
CA VAL A 274 15.24 0.88 27.98
C VAL A 274 13.81 0.81 28.48
N LEU A 275 12.85 0.69 27.57
CA LEU A 275 11.41 0.61 27.89
C LEU A 275 11.02 -0.81 28.31
N PHE A 276 11.55 -1.83 27.63
CA PHE A 276 11.47 -3.23 28.05
C PHE A 276 12.64 -4.04 27.52
N HIS A 277 12.97 -5.15 28.21
CA HIS A 277 13.90 -6.16 27.74
C HIS A 277 13.31 -7.55 28.02
N GLY A 278 12.69 -8.13 26.99
CA GLY A 278 12.01 -9.40 26.99
C GLY A 278 10.49 -9.30 26.83
N ILE A 279 9.96 -10.15 25.95
CA ILE A 279 8.53 -10.26 25.68
C ILE A 279 8.08 -11.70 25.99
N GLN A 280 6.88 -11.84 26.58
CA GLN A 280 6.30 -13.15 26.94
C GLN A 280 5.71 -13.85 25.70
N VAL A 281 6.54 -14.14 24.70
CA VAL A 281 6.16 -14.75 23.44
C VAL A 281 7.24 -15.69 22.91
N LYS A 282 6.88 -16.67 22.12
CA LYS A 282 7.79 -17.54 21.35
C LYS A 282 7.39 -17.54 19.87
N PRO A 283 8.35 -17.36 18.92
CA PRO A 283 9.78 -17.04 19.15
C PRO A 283 9.97 -15.56 19.51
N GLY A 284 11.22 -15.17 19.86
CA GLY A 284 11.64 -13.79 19.99
C GLY A 284 11.55 -13.21 21.42
N MET A 285 11.51 -14.07 22.45
CA MET A 285 11.48 -13.60 23.84
C MET A 285 12.53 -12.51 24.16
N PRO A 286 13.83 -12.61 23.74
CA PRO A 286 14.83 -11.61 24.08
C PRO A 286 14.79 -10.38 23.16
N THR A 287 13.62 -9.83 22.93
CA THR A 287 13.46 -8.56 22.20
C THR A 287 13.51 -7.40 23.17
N MET A 288 14.20 -6.31 22.80
CA MET A 288 14.35 -5.11 23.61
C MET A 288 13.85 -3.89 22.82
N LEU A 289 13.18 -2.98 23.52
CA LEU A 289 12.83 -1.66 23.00
C LEU A 289 13.49 -0.60 23.87
N SER A 290 14.20 0.30 23.25
CA SER A 290 14.83 1.43 23.91
C SER A 290 14.64 2.72 23.11
N VAL A 291 14.92 3.86 23.73
CA VAL A 291 14.93 5.18 23.09
C VAL A 291 16.28 5.83 23.32
N VAL A 292 16.95 6.20 22.24
CA VAL A 292 18.27 6.86 22.30
C VAL A 292 18.16 8.20 21.57
N LYS A 293 18.40 9.30 22.29
CA LYS A 293 18.27 10.67 21.75
C LYS A 293 16.91 10.96 21.10
N GLY A 294 15.84 10.35 21.59
CA GLY A 294 14.49 10.50 21.05
C GLY A 294 14.15 9.53 19.91
N THR A 295 15.12 8.76 19.39
CA THR A 295 14.90 7.77 18.34
C THR A 295 14.66 6.39 18.97
N PRO A 296 13.55 5.70 18.64
CA PRO A 296 13.30 4.34 19.09
C PRO A 296 14.30 3.36 18.45
N VAL A 297 14.80 2.42 19.26
CA VAL A 297 15.68 1.34 18.86
C VAL A 297 14.99 0.02 19.24
N LEU A 298 14.52 -0.72 18.24
CA LEU A 298 13.93 -2.05 18.41
C LEU A 298 15.00 -3.11 18.13
N SER A 299 15.45 -3.78 19.17
CA SER A 299 16.48 -4.82 19.10
C SER A 299 15.84 -6.21 19.08
N LEU A 300 16.02 -6.91 17.99
CA LEU A 300 15.45 -8.23 17.71
C LEU A 300 16.50 -9.32 17.88
N SER A 301 16.08 -10.55 18.23
CA SER A 301 17.02 -11.66 18.34
C SER A 301 17.63 -12.03 16.97
N GLY A 302 18.81 -12.72 16.95
CA GLY A 302 19.45 -13.12 15.69
C GLY A 302 18.73 -14.25 14.92
N ASN A 303 17.76 -14.93 15.53
CA ASN A 303 17.02 -16.01 14.85
C ASN A 303 16.06 -15.48 13.79
N PRO A 304 16.17 -15.89 12.50
CA PRO A 304 15.40 -15.34 11.41
C PRO A 304 13.89 -15.27 11.65
N PHE A 305 13.28 -16.40 12.04
CA PHE A 305 11.82 -16.39 12.30
C PHE A 305 11.42 -15.51 13.50
N ALA A 306 12.30 -15.34 14.47
CA ALA A 306 12.03 -14.43 15.58
C ALA A 306 12.07 -12.96 15.12
N VAL A 307 13.02 -12.61 14.26
CA VAL A 307 13.09 -11.28 13.62
C VAL A 307 11.81 -10.99 12.87
N GLU A 308 11.43 -11.87 11.94
CA GLU A 308 10.24 -11.72 11.14
C GLU A 308 8.97 -11.59 12.00
N ALA A 309 8.76 -12.54 12.93
CA ALA A 309 7.57 -12.58 13.76
C ALA A 309 7.43 -11.33 14.64
N LEU A 310 8.50 -10.90 15.30
CA LEU A 310 8.48 -9.76 16.22
C LEU A 310 8.43 -8.43 15.47
N PHE A 311 9.11 -8.32 14.33
CA PHE A 311 8.98 -7.15 13.46
C PHE A 311 7.51 -6.97 13.00
N GLU A 312 6.87 -8.03 12.48
CA GLU A 312 5.49 -7.95 11.98
C GLU A 312 4.48 -7.61 13.08
N VAL A 313 4.62 -8.20 14.26
CA VAL A 313 3.64 -7.97 15.33
C VAL A 313 3.87 -6.67 16.09
N LEU A 314 5.09 -6.13 16.12
CA LEU A 314 5.41 -4.86 16.81
C LEU A 314 5.42 -3.68 15.85
N ALA A 315 6.33 -3.71 14.88
CA ALA A 315 6.56 -2.61 13.96
C ALA A 315 5.62 -2.65 12.75
N GLY A 316 5.38 -3.84 12.18
CA GLY A 316 4.55 -4.00 11.00
C GLY A 316 3.13 -3.46 11.20
N GLY A 317 2.54 -3.73 12.37
CA GLY A 317 1.26 -3.15 12.75
C GLY A 317 1.27 -1.63 12.73
N TYR A 318 2.23 -1.01 13.40
CA TYR A 318 2.35 0.44 13.49
C TYR A 318 2.68 1.09 12.13
N LEU A 319 3.64 0.54 11.39
CA LEU A 319 4.10 1.12 10.12
C LEU A 319 3.02 1.13 9.03
N THR A 320 2.05 0.23 9.12
CA THR A 320 0.92 0.15 8.19
C THR A 320 -0.38 0.75 8.72
N ASP A 321 -0.43 1.14 10.01
CA ASP A 321 -1.67 1.44 10.75
C ASP A 321 -1.71 2.87 11.30
N MET A 322 -1.57 3.85 10.45
CA MET A 322 -1.89 5.21 10.87
C MET A 322 -3.27 5.62 10.37
N GLU A 323 -4.32 5.26 11.11
CA GLU A 323 -5.74 5.54 10.83
C GLU A 323 -6.35 4.66 9.72
N ASP A 324 -5.70 3.55 9.35
CA ASP A 324 -6.13 2.74 8.23
C ASP A 324 -6.86 1.46 8.66
N SER A 325 -8.09 1.31 8.20
CA SER A 325 -8.92 0.09 8.32
C SER A 325 -8.22 -1.20 7.84
N ARG A 326 -7.12 -1.09 7.08
CA ARG A 326 -6.33 -2.24 6.61
C ARG A 326 -5.64 -3.02 7.74
N TYR A 327 -5.28 -2.38 8.88
CA TYR A 327 -4.74 -3.13 10.02
C TYR A 327 -5.81 -3.99 10.71
N LEU A 328 -7.02 -3.47 10.82
CA LEU A 328 -8.16 -4.28 11.29
C LEU A 328 -8.44 -5.46 10.35
N GLN A 329 -8.22 -5.28 9.03
CA GLN A 329 -8.30 -6.36 8.06
C GLN A 329 -7.14 -7.36 8.17
N LYS A 330 -5.96 -6.93 8.65
CA LYS A 330 -4.83 -7.84 8.91
C LYS A 330 -5.08 -8.75 10.10
N ASN A 331 -5.85 -8.31 11.12
CA ASN A 331 -6.22 -9.09 12.29
C ASN A 331 -7.50 -9.87 12.02
N GLN A 332 -7.38 -11.08 11.51
CA GLN A 332 -8.51 -11.91 11.08
C GLN A 332 -8.65 -13.14 11.97
N ARG A 333 -9.83 -13.75 11.93
CA ARG A 333 -10.06 -15.09 12.46
C ARG A 333 -10.21 -16.05 11.29
N LYS A 334 -9.46 -17.16 11.30
CA LYS A 334 -9.44 -18.16 10.23
C LYS A 334 -9.59 -19.56 10.82
N VAL A 335 -10.18 -20.47 10.04
CA VAL A 335 -10.35 -21.85 10.43
C VAL A 335 -9.04 -22.62 10.22
N LEU A 336 -8.55 -23.27 11.26
CA LEU A 336 -7.34 -24.10 11.24
C LEU A 336 -7.60 -25.40 10.46
N LYS A 337 -6.79 -25.70 9.48
CA LYS A 337 -6.93 -26.88 8.59
C LYS A 337 -6.09 -28.09 9.01
N GLN A 338 -5.62 -28.10 10.23
CA GLN A 338 -4.89 -29.23 10.83
C GLN A 338 -4.87 -29.13 12.34
N THR A 339 -4.69 -30.22 13.01
CA THR A 339 -4.46 -30.22 14.46
C THR A 339 -3.10 -29.62 14.79
N PHE A 340 -3.05 -28.74 15.78
CA PHE A 340 -1.84 -28.12 16.29
C PHE A 340 -1.70 -28.29 17.79
N VAL A 341 -0.61 -28.95 18.20
CA VAL A 341 -0.29 -29.15 19.62
C VAL A 341 0.65 -28.02 20.07
N LYS A 342 0.09 -27.10 20.84
CA LYS A 342 0.86 -26.01 21.45
C LYS A 342 1.43 -26.47 22.78
N THR A 343 2.74 -26.58 22.84
CA THR A 343 3.49 -26.82 24.08
C THR A 343 4.05 -25.51 24.63
N GLY A 344 4.10 -25.41 25.96
CA GLY A 344 4.65 -24.26 26.67
C GLY A 344 3.65 -23.17 26.99
N LYS A 345 3.94 -22.42 28.07
CA LYS A 345 2.99 -21.49 28.72
C LYS A 345 2.85 -20.14 28.01
N MET A 346 3.89 -19.68 27.30
CA MET A 346 3.89 -18.36 26.64
C MET A 346 3.04 -18.36 25.38
N LYS A 347 2.60 -17.18 24.92
CA LYS A 347 2.04 -17.02 23.58
C LYS A 347 2.96 -17.61 22.50
N ARG A 348 2.37 -18.22 21.49
CA ARG A 348 3.13 -18.83 20.38
C ARG A 348 2.74 -18.20 19.06
N ILE A 349 3.75 -17.68 18.36
CA ILE A 349 3.59 -17.22 16.97
C ILE A 349 4.07 -18.32 16.03
N VAL A 350 3.29 -18.60 14.99
CA VAL A 350 3.58 -19.62 13.98
C VAL A 350 3.34 -19.01 12.60
N LYS A 351 4.27 -19.22 11.65
CA LYS A 351 4.03 -18.88 10.25
C LYS A 351 2.92 -19.75 9.68
N GLY A 352 2.17 -19.20 8.74
CA GLY A 352 1.12 -19.93 8.05
C GLY A 352 0.88 -19.39 6.65
N ARG A 353 0.08 -20.16 5.93
CA ARG A 353 -0.53 -19.74 4.68
C ARG A 353 -2.05 -19.68 4.89
N CYS A 354 -2.65 -18.54 4.62
CA CYS A 354 -4.10 -18.40 4.71
C CYS A 354 -4.73 -18.00 3.38
N ASP A 355 -5.95 -18.46 3.18
CA ASP A 355 -6.87 -17.99 2.16
C ASP A 355 -7.96 -17.08 2.78
N GLU A 356 -9.13 -16.98 2.17
CA GLU A 356 -10.24 -16.15 2.66
C GLU A 356 -10.79 -16.62 4.01
N SER A 357 -10.88 -17.92 4.24
CA SER A 357 -11.56 -18.52 5.41
C SER A 357 -10.64 -19.37 6.28
N SER A 358 -9.55 -19.88 5.74
CA SER A 358 -8.75 -20.95 6.32
C SER A 358 -7.30 -20.57 6.53
N VAL A 359 -6.63 -21.30 7.42
CA VAL A 359 -5.18 -21.20 7.63
C VAL A 359 -4.54 -22.57 7.75
N TYR A 360 -3.38 -22.68 7.10
CA TYR A 360 -2.53 -23.88 7.04
C TYR A 360 -1.19 -23.57 7.70
N LEU A 361 -0.73 -24.45 8.58
CA LEU A 361 0.57 -24.33 9.25
C LEU A 361 1.60 -25.24 8.59
N PRO A 362 2.89 -24.91 8.59
CA PRO A 362 3.92 -25.82 8.14
C PRO A 362 4.02 -27.02 9.11
N GLN A 363 4.30 -28.21 8.58
CA GLN A 363 4.42 -29.44 9.39
C GLN A 363 5.51 -29.33 10.46
N ILE A 364 6.63 -28.70 10.14
CA ILE A 364 7.75 -28.46 11.04
C ILE A 364 8.14 -27.00 10.96
N GLN A 365 8.25 -26.35 12.11
CA GLN A 365 8.75 -24.98 12.21
C GLN A 365 9.82 -24.87 13.27
N LYS A 366 11.07 -24.61 12.84
CA LYS A 366 12.20 -24.26 13.70
C LYS A 366 12.56 -22.79 13.49
N ASN A 367 13.10 -22.14 14.51
CA ASN A 367 13.37 -20.69 14.48
C ASN A 367 14.37 -20.25 13.39
N GLY A 368 15.30 -21.12 12.98
CA GLY A 368 16.28 -20.83 11.93
C GLY A 368 15.82 -21.19 10.50
N GLN A 369 14.58 -21.59 10.29
CA GLN A 369 14.12 -22.02 8.96
C GLN A 369 13.57 -20.85 8.15
N LEU A 370 14.37 -20.31 7.22
CA LEU A 370 13.95 -19.31 6.25
C LEU A 370 13.04 -19.89 5.16
N LYS A 371 13.31 -21.13 4.69
CA LYS A 371 12.53 -21.76 3.61
C LYS A 371 11.04 -21.80 3.87
N ASN A 372 10.62 -21.96 5.12
CA ASN A 372 9.20 -21.96 5.51
C ASN A 372 8.54 -20.58 5.41
N GLY A 373 9.30 -19.51 5.20
CA GLY A 373 8.80 -18.18 4.91
C GLY A 373 8.33 -18.04 3.46
N ILE A 374 8.89 -18.83 2.53
CA ILE A 374 8.54 -18.77 1.11
C ILE A 374 7.12 -19.24 0.92
N GLY A 375 6.24 -18.33 0.45
CA GLY A 375 4.81 -18.59 0.28
C GLY A 375 3.96 -18.50 1.56
N SER A 376 4.56 -18.21 2.72
CA SER A 376 3.79 -17.78 3.89
C SER A 376 3.24 -16.38 3.69
N ASN A 377 2.01 -16.14 4.10
CA ASN A 377 1.33 -14.85 3.98
C ASN A 377 0.63 -14.42 5.28
N CYS A 378 0.89 -15.14 6.38
CA CYS A 378 0.30 -14.82 7.66
C CYS A 378 1.10 -15.37 8.85
N LEU A 379 0.83 -14.76 10.01
CA LEU A 379 1.25 -15.25 11.32
C LEU A 379 0.01 -15.66 12.12
N VAL A 380 0.05 -16.84 12.72
CA VAL A 380 -0.99 -17.34 13.65
C VAL A 380 -0.52 -17.10 15.06
N ILE A 381 -1.34 -16.44 15.89
CA ILE A 381 -1.04 -16.16 17.28
C ILE A 381 -1.89 -17.04 18.18
N PHE A 382 -1.26 -18.01 18.81
CA PHE A 382 -1.87 -18.86 19.81
C PHE A 382 -1.72 -18.23 21.22
N PRO A 383 -2.79 -18.13 22.00
CA PRO A 383 -2.76 -17.54 23.34
C PRO A 383 -1.87 -18.34 24.32
N GLU A 384 -1.71 -17.80 25.50
CA GLU A 384 -0.99 -18.42 26.61
C GLU A 384 -1.62 -19.76 27.02
N GLY A 385 -0.82 -20.62 27.67
CA GLY A 385 -1.23 -21.94 28.10
C GLY A 385 -0.90 -23.06 27.10
N GLU A 386 -0.86 -24.28 27.59
CA GLU A 386 -0.68 -25.48 26.77
C GLU A 386 -2.03 -25.98 26.30
N ARG A 387 -2.17 -26.25 25.02
CA ARG A 387 -3.44 -26.70 24.45
C ARG A 387 -3.22 -27.40 23.10
N THR A 388 -4.03 -28.38 22.83
CA THR A 388 -4.23 -28.91 21.48
C THR A 388 -5.40 -28.20 20.83
N TYR A 389 -5.13 -27.64 19.66
CA TYR A 389 -6.12 -27.03 18.77
C TYR A 389 -6.50 -28.06 17.72
N ALA A 390 -7.77 -28.38 17.64
CA ALA A 390 -8.28 -29.33 16.65
C ALA A 390 -8.40 -28.68 15.27
N GLU A 391 -8.35 -29.50 14.23
CA GLU A 391 -8.78 -29.06 12.90
C GLU A 391 -10.23 -28.53 12.98
N GLY A 392 -10.52 -27.43 12.28
CA GLY A 392 -11.82 -26.76 12.31
C GLY A 392 -11.94 -25.67 13.38
N GLU A 393 -11.03 -25.57 14.35
CA GLU A 393 -11.04 -24.47 15.31
C GLU A 393 -10.64 -23.13 14.67
N THR A 394 -11.25 -22.06 15.19
CA THR A 394 -10.94 -20.70 14.74
C THR A 394 -9.77 -20.11 15.53
N VAL A 395 -8.75 -19.62 14.82
CA VAL A 395 -7.54 -19.03 15.39
C VAL A 395 -7.34 -17.58 14.92
N ARG A 396 -6.59 -16.79 15.70
CA ARG A 396 -6.21 -15.42 15.37
C ARG A 396 -5.07 -15.44 14.36
N VAL A 397 -5.24 -14.71 13.26
CA VAL A 397 -4.29 -14.61 12.16
C VAL A 397 -3.99 -13.14 11.87
N ILE A 398 -2.71 -12.82 11.69
CA ILE A 398 -2.25 -11.54 11.15
C ILE A 398 -1.76 -11.78 9.73
N ARG A 399 -2.32 -11.15 8.72
CA ARG A 399 -1.80 -11.15 7.34
C ARG A 399 -0.52 -10.30 7.26
N ILE A 400 0.46 -10.81 6.51
CA ILE A 400 1.75 -10.16 6.32
C ILE A 400 2.05 -9.95 4.83
#